data_0fde0ffe4af851e2b7780b8aaf2b13de
#
_entry.id   0fde0ffe4af851e2b7780b8aaf2b13de
#
_cell.length_a   1.000
_cell.length_b   1.000
_cell.length_c   1.000
_cell.angle_alpha   90.00
_cell.angle_beta   90.00
_cell.angle_gamma   90.00
#
_symmetry.space_group_name_H-M   'P 1'
#
loop_
_entity.id
_entity.type
_entity.pdbx_description
1 polymer ?
#
loop_
_entity_poly.entity_id
_entity_poly.type
_entity_poly.pdbx_seq_one_letter_code
_entity_poly.pdbx_strand_id
1 'polypeptide(L)'
;LEEIFIRKGTPYKLVAGTRFYERREVKDIIAYLRIIQNPSDSISLLRIINVPPRAIGKRSISKLSDWAESRKISLYEALRFIALSNGNQSESPKLPFNHRTTVLLAGFFDLLAEIITKSAEFNMTKLFNLVAKSLGYKEYILKETDGEERWDNILELGSVASKYDDLKPREGLTAFLEGVALVSDLDGLDDSIGAVTLITLHQAKGLEFPVVFIVGMEEG
;
A
#
# COMPACT_ATOMS: atom_id res chain seq x y z
N LEU A 1 9.00 -2.23 17.55
CA LEU A 1 8.44 -2.15 18.91
C LEU A 1 6.93 -1.95 18.85
N GLU A 2 6.43 -0.96 18.10
CA GLU A 2 5.01 -0.67 17.90
C GLU A 2 4.22 -1.93 17.47
N GLU A 3 4.70 -2.66 16.47
CA GLU A 3 4.08 -3.92 16.01
C GLU A 3 3.91 -4.96 17.13
N ILE A 4 4.86 -5.03 18.06
CA ILE A 4 4.78 -5.97 19.18
C ILE A 4 3.67 -5.58 20.15
N PHE A 5 3.51 -4.27 20.43
CA PHE A 5 2.42 -3.76 21.27
C PHE A 5 1.06 -4.06 20.65
N ILE A 6 0.92 -3.81 19.36
CA ILE A 6 -0.26 -4.12 18.57
C ILE A 6 -0.61 -5.61 18.67
N ARG A 7 0.36 -6.48 18.35
CA ARG A 7 0.17 -7.95 18.37
C ARG A 7 -0.18 -8.49 19.75
N LYS A 8 0.33 -7.84 20.80
CA LYS A 8 0.06 -8.21 22.20
C LYS A 8 -1.24 -7.60 22.75
N GLY A 9 -1.90 -6.73 21.98
CA GLY A 9 -3.06 -5.98 22.46
C GLY A 9 -2.71 -5.03 23.61
N THR A 10 -1.46 -4.61 23.72
CA THR A 10 -1.01 -3.70 24.77
C THR A 10 -1.30 -2.27 24.34
N PRO A 11 -2.12 -1.50 25.09
CA PRO A 11 -2.42 -0.11 24.76
C PRO A 11 -1.14 0.74 24.73
N TYR A 12 -0.96 1.51 23.67
CA TYR A 12 0.17 2.41 23.54
C TYR A 12 -0.26 3.74 22.91
N LYS A 13 0.55 4.77 23.16
CA LYS A 13 0.39 6.11 22.59
C LYS A 13 1.68 6.51 21.90
N LEU A 14 1.60 6.86 20.61
CA LEU A 14 2.74 7.38 19.87
C LEU A 14 2.75 8.90 19.96
N VAL A 15 3.84 9.48 20.50
CA VAL A 15 4.00 10.94 20.58
C VAL A 15 4.72 11.42 19.33
N ALA A 16 4.06 12.30 18.58
CA ALA A 16 4.58 13.01 17.40
C ALA A 16 5.22 12.13 16.31
N GLY A 17 4.68 10.93 16.08
CA GLY A 17 5.03 10.08 14.94
C GLY A 17 3.80 9.76 14.09
N THR A 18 3.99 9.51 12.79
CA THR A 18 2.95 8.89 11.99
C THR A 18 2.89 7.41 12.34
N ARG A 19 1.72 6.91 12.73
CA ARG A 19 1.50 5.48 13.01
C ARG A 19 2.02 4.64 11.85
N PHE A 20 2.59 3.48 12.14
CA PHE A 20 3.27 2.65 11.13
C PHE A 20 2.42 2.43 9.88
N TYR A 21 1.18 1.97 10.06
CA TYR A 21 0.25 1.72 8.94
C TYR A 21 -0.31 2.99 8.29
N GLU A 22 -0.11 4.16 8.91
CA GLU A 22 -0.47 5.46 8.35
C GLU A 22 0.61 6.06 7.46
N ARG A 23 1.84 5.52 7.48
CA ARG A 23 2.95 5.98 6.66
C ARG A 23 2.63 5.81 5.18
N ARG A 24 3.03 6.80 4.38
CA ARG A 24 2.68 6.86 2.95
C ARG A 24 3.11 5.61 2.19
N GLU A 25 4.38 5.22 2.35
CA GLU A 25 4.99 4.06 1.70
C GLU A 25 4.32 2.75 2.10
N VAL A 26 3.94 2.61 3.36
CA VAL A 26 3.22 1.45 3.88
C VAL A 26 1.82 1.36 3.25
N LYS A 27 1.09 2.49 3.24
CA LYS A 27 -0.24 2.57 2.60
C LYS A 27 -0.18 2.29 1.09
N ASP A 28 0.90 2.68 0.42
CA ASP A 28 1.06 2.42 -1.01
C ASP A 28 1.20 0.92 -1.29
N ILE A 29 2.04 0.22 -0.54
CA ILE A 29 2.19 -1.25 -0.66
C ILE A 29 0.89 -1.97 -0.30
N ILE A 30 0.23 -1.58 0.78
CA ILE A 30 -1.07 -2.15 1.19
C ILE A 30 -2.12 -1.93 0.10
N ALA A 31 -2.15 -0.77 -0.56
CA ALA A 31 -3.08 -0.51 -1.65
C ALA A 31 -2.85 -1.44 -2.86
N TYR A 32 -1.60 -1.75 -3.22
CA TYR A 32 -1.31 -2.78 -4.22
C TYR A 32 -1.84 -4.15 -3.80
N LEU A 33 -1.60 -4.56 -2.56
CA LEU A 33 -2.07 -5.84 -2.04
C LEU A 33 -3.61 -5.92 -1.99
N ARG A 34 -4.29 -4.82 -1.66
CA ARG A 34 -5.76 -4.72 -1.71
C ARG A 34 -6.31 -4.88 -3.13
N ILE A 35 -5.68 -4.27 -4.14
CA ILE A 35 -6.07 -4.45 -5.55
C ILE A 35 -5.87 -5.88 -6.01
N ILE A 36 -4.82 -6.55 -5.57
CA ILE A 36 -4.59 -7.97 -5.86
C ILE A 36 -5.71 -8.84 -5.27
N GLN A 37 -6.16 -8.53 -4.05
CA GLN A 37 -7.27 -9.24 -3.40
C GLN A 37 -8.62 -8.90 -4.04
N ASN A 38 -8.86 -7.61 -4.28
CA ASN A 38 -10.11 -7.08 -4.84
C ASN A 38 -9.83 -6.01 -5.90
N PRO A 39 -9.75 -6.37 -7.19
CA PRO A 39 -9.53 -5.43 -8.27
C PRO A 39 -10.58 -4.30 -8.37
N SER A 40 -11.77 -4.48 -7.80
CA SER A 40 -12.84 -3.47 -7.80
C SER A 40 -12.66 -2.38 -6.73
N ASP A 41 -11.62 -2.45 -5.88
CA ASP A 41 -11.30 -1.40 -4.91
C ASP A 41 -10.76 -0.14 -5.61
N SER A 42 -11.68 0.74 -6.00
CA SER A 42 -11.35 1.98 -6.70
C SER A 42 -10.50 2.95 -5.85
N ILE A 43 -10.63 2.92 -4.53
CA ILE A 43 -9.85 3.79 -3.63
C ILE A 43 -8.38 3.40 -3.69
N SER A 44 -8.09 2.12 -3.48
CA SER A 44 -6.73 1.59 -3.57
C SER A 44 -6.15 1.76 -4.98
N LEU A 45 -6.97 1.57 -6.04
CA LEU A 45 -6.53 1.74 -7.42
C LEU A 45 -6.14 3.20 -7.71
N LEU A 46 -6.94 4.18 -7.31
CA LEU A 46 -6.63 5.60 -7.47
C LEU A 46 -5.37 6.00 -6.72
N ARG A 47 -5.09 5.37 -5.58
CA ARG A 47 -3.87 5.62 -4.84
C ARG A 47 -2.62 5.20 -5.61
N ILE A 48 -2.64 4.03 -6.25
CA ILE A 48 -1.45 3.43 -6.87
C ILE A 48 -1.29 3.70 -8.36
N ILE A 49 -2.30 4.23 -9.04
CA ILE A 49 -2.32 4.39 -10.51
C ILE A 49 -1.09 5.16 -11.05
N ASN A 50 -0.57 6.09 -10.27
CA ASN A 50 0.62 6.88 -10.60
C ASN A 50 1.70 6.83 -9.50
N VAL A 51 1.77 5.74 -8.75
CA VAL A 51 2.77 5.47 -7.71
C VAL A 51 3.36 4.08 -7.92
N PRO A 52 4.63 3.96 -8.32
CA PRO A 52 5.56 5.01 -8.78
C PRO A 52 5.03 5.82 -9.96
N PRO A 53 5.63 7.00 -10.26
CA PRO A 53 5.18 7.87 -11.35
C PRO A 53 5.17 7.18 -12.71
N ARG A 54 4.01 7.19 -13.41
CA ARG A 54 3.78 6.57 -14.73
C ARG A 54 3.32 7.58 -15.78
N ALA A 55 3.54 8.86 -15.54
CA ALA A 55 3.05 9.95 -16.39
C ALA A 55 1.51 9.98 -16.59
N ILE A 56 0.76 9.33 -15.70
CA ILE A 56 -0.70 9.39 -15.67
C ILE A 56 -1.10 10.59 -14.80
N GLY A 57 -1.36 11.72 -15.44
CA GLY A 57 -1.66 12.98 -14.75
C GLY A 57 -3.07 13.02 -14.13
N LYS A 58 -3.28 13.94 -13.19
CA LYS A 58 -4.57 14.14 -12.50
C LYS A 58 -5.77 14.28 -13.43
N ARG A 59 -5.61 14.99 -14.58
CA ARG A 59 -6.67 15.12 -15.59
C ARG A 59 -7.07 13.79 -16.22
N SER A 60 -6.10 12.92 -16.47
CA SER A 60 -6.37 11.58 -17.03
C SER A 60 -7.09 10.70 -16.02
N ILE A 61 -6.71 10.80 -14.74
CA ILE A 61 -7.34 10.08 -13.62
C ILE A 61 -8.78 10.53 -13.45
N SER A 62 -9.05 11.86 -13.40
CA SER A 62 -10.42 12.38 -13.32
C SER A 62 -11.28 11.90 -14.47
N LYS A 63 -10.79 12.02 -15.72
CA LYS A 63 -11.52 11.52 -16.90
C LYS A 63 -11.79 10.00 -16.85
N LEU A 64 -10.86 9.22 -16.29
CA LEU A 64 -11.06 7.78 -16.11
C LEU A 64 -12.18 7.51 -15.12
N SER A 65 -12.20 8.25 -14.00
CA SER A 65 -13.26 8.13 -12.99
C SER A 65 -14.62 8.51 -13.55
N ASP A 66 -14.73 9.68 -14.20
CA ASP A 66 -15.98 10.18 -14.81
C ASP A 66 -16.50 9.20 -15.87
N TRP A 67 -15.58 8.62 -16.66
CA TRP A 67 -15.94 7.67 -17.70
C TRP A 67 -16.40 6.34 -17.14
N ALA A 68 -15.75 5.81 -16.10
CA ALA A 68 -16.15 4.60 -15.39
C ALA A 68 -17.53 4.78 -14.73
N GLU A 69 -17.74 5.91 -14.05
CA GLU A 69 -19.02 6.26 -13.41
C GLU A 69 -20.16 6.35 -14.42
N SER A 70 -19.95 7.02 -15.57
CA SER A 70 -20.94 7.14 -16.64
C SER A 70 -21.39 5.79 -17.19
N ARG A 71 -20.55 4.75 -17.08
CA ARG A 71 -20.80 3.38 -17.52
C ARG A 71 -21.23 2.46 -16.40
N LYS A 72 -21.22 2.93 -15.16
CA LYS A 72 -21.50 2.13 -13.95
C LYS A 72 -20.60 0.90 -13.82
N ILE A 73 -19.31 1.04 -14.15
CA ILE A 73 -18.30 0.00 -14.06
C ILE A 73 -17.20 0.43 -13.06
N SER A 74 -16.45 -0.55 -12.54
CA SER A 74 -15.27 -0.26 -11.69
C SER A 74 -14.15 0.39 -12.51
N LEU A 75 -13.23 1.08 -11.81
CA LEU A 75 -12.03 1.63 -12.47
C LEU A 75 -11.17 0.55 -13.10
N TYR A 76 -11.09 -0.63 -12.51
CA TYR A 76 -10.37 -1.77 -13.06
C TYR A 76 -11.00 -2.27 -14.37
N GLU A 77 -12.33 -2.39 -14.42
CA GLU A 77 -13.03 -2.75 -15.64
C GLU A 77 -12.88 -1.69 -16.72
N ALA A 78 -12.87 -0.41 -16.33
CA ALA A 78 -12.59 0.68 -17.24
C ALA A 78 -11.17 0.57 -17.85
N LEU A 79 -10.15 0.31 -17.03
CA LEU A 79 -8.78 0.06 -17.49
C LEU A 79 -8.70 -1.16 -18.40
N ARG A 80 -9.37 -2.26 -18.04
CA ARG A 80 -9.45 -3.48 -18.85
C ARG A 80 -10.04 -3.17 -20.22
N PHE A 81 -11.13 -2.44 -20.26
CA PHE A 81 -11.78 -2.04 -21.50
C PHE A 81 -10.83 -1.22 -22.40
N ILE A 82 -10.11 -0.26 -21.80
CA ILE A 82 -9.12 0.57 -22.51
C ILE A 82 -7.99 -0.30 -23.09
N ALA A 83 -7.46 -1.25 -22.31
CA ALA A 83 -6.39 -2.14 -22.76
C ALA A 83 -6.84 -3.03 -23.94
N LEU A 84 -8.03 -3.63 -23.84
CA LEU A 84 -8.58 -4.46 -24.92
C LEU A 84 -8.90 -3.64 -26.19
N SER A 85 -9.30 -2.38 -26.05
CA SER A 85 -9.60 -1.50 -27.18
C SER A 85 -8.35 -0.96 -27.86
N ASN A 86 -7.19 -0.95 -27.21
CA ASN A 86 -5.94 -0.45 -27.79
C ASN A 86 -5.40 -1.34 -28.95
N GLY A 87 -5.84 -2.60 -29.03
CA GLY A 87 -5.46 -3.54 -30.10
C GLY A 87 -6.37 -3.54 -31.33
N ASN A 88 -7.61 -3.03 -31.25
CA ASN A 88 -8.62 -3.10 -32.32
C ASN A 88 -9.18 -1.71 -32.65
N GLN A 89 -8.61 -1.06 -33.68
CA GLN A 89 -9.02 0.30 -34.09
C GLN A 89 -10.34 0.33 -34.89
N SER A 90 -10.87 -0.80 -35.34
CA SER A 90 -11.98 -0.81 -36.32
C SER A 90 -13.40 -0.79 -35.71
N GLU A 91 -13.61 -1.22 -34.47
CA GLU A 91 -14.94 -1.33 -33.86
C GLU A 91 -15.00 -0.83 -32.40
N SER A 92 -13.96 -0.19 -31.90
CA SER A 92 -13.90 0.25 -30.50
C SER A 92 -14.70 1.52 -30.27
N PRO A 93 -15.55 1.59 -29.24
CA PRO A 93 -16.23 2.83 -28.88
C PRO A 93 -15.18 3.92 -28.61
N LYS A 94 -15.49 5.13 -29.05
CA LYS A 94 -14.61 6.29 -28.94
C LYS A 94 -14.19 6.54 -27.48
N LEU A 95 -12.93 6.22 -27.17
CA LEU A 95 -12.36 6.49 -25.85
C LEU A 95 -12.22 7.98 -25.60
N PRO A 96 -12.46 8.49 -24.37
CA PRO A 96 -12.31 9.92 -24.06
C PRO A 96 -10.84 10.34 -23.92
N PHE A 97 -9.88 9.51 -24.28
CA PHE A 97 -8.44 9.71 -24.12
C PHE A 97 -7.74 9.87 -25.46
N ASN A 98 -6.63 10.63 -25.46
CA ASN A 98 -5.71 10.63 -26.59
C ASN A 98 -4.87 9.32 -26.57
N HIS A 99 -4.25 9.00 -27.70
CA HIS A 99 -3.47 7.79 -27.89
C HIS A 99 -2.41 7.59 -26.78
N ARG A 100 -1.64 8.63 -26.43
CA ARG A 100 -0.61 8.56 -25.38
C ARG A 100 -1.20 8.14 -24.04
N THR A 101 -2.30 8.74 -23.62
CA THR A 101 -2.98 8.41 -22.36
C THR A 101 -3.54 6.99 -22.40
N THR A 102 -4.11 6.58 -23.53
CA THR A 102 -4.63 5.21 -23.73
C THR A 102 -3.52 4.17 -23.52
N VAL A 103 -2.34 4.38 -24.14
CA VAL A 103 -1.19 3.49 -23.97
C VAL A 103 -0.71 3.41 -22.53
N LEU A 104 -0.65 4.54 -21.82
CA LEU A 104 -0.23 4.56 -20.41
C LEU A 104 -1.22 3.83 -19.50
N LEU A 105 -2.54 4.02 -19.71
CA LEU A 105 -3.58 3.35 -18.94
C LEU A 105 -3.63 1.85 -19.25
N ALA A 106 -3.47 1.45 -20.51
CA ALA A 106 -3.38 0.06 -20.91
C ALA A 106 -2.16 -0.64 -20.28
N GLY A 107 -0.99 -0.01 -20.36
CA GLY A 107 0.23 -0.56 -19.73
C GLY A 107 0.12 -0.69 -18.20
N PHE A 108 -0.62 0.21 -17.54
CA PHE A 108 -0.89 0.05 -16.11
C PHE A 108 -1.85 -1.11 -15.84
N PHE A 109 -2.87 -1.31 -16.68
CA PHE A 109 -3.74 -2.48 -16.59
C PHE A 109 -2.96 -3.78 -16.76
N ASP A 110 -2.10 -3.87 -17.80
CA ASP A 110 -1.30 -5.07 -18.08
C ASP A 110 -0.41 -5.43 -16.89
N LEU A 111 0.22 -4.43 -16.28
CA LEU A 111 1.00 -4.59 -15.06
C LEU A 111 0.17 -5.18 -13.91
N LEU A 112 -1.02 -4.64 -13.66
CA LEU A 112 -1.90 -5.16 -12.60
C LEU A 112 -2.38 -6.57 -12.90
N ALA A 113 -2.76 -6.85 -14.14
CA ALA A 113 -3.25 -8.17 -14.56
C ALA A 113 -2.15 -9.24 -14.41
N GLU A 114 -0.90 -8.91 -14.74
CA GLU A 114 0.25 -9.79 -14.53
C GLU A 114 0.46 -10.11 -13.05
N ILE A 115 0.44 -9.09 -12.17
CA ILE A 115 0.63 -9.28 -10.72
C ILE A 115 -0.51 -10.11 -10.13
N ILE A 116 -1.76 -9.81 -10.49
CA ILE A 116 -2.93 -10.55 -10.02
C ILE A 116 -2.84 -12.02 -10.45
N THR A 117 -2.41 -12.29 -11.68
CA THR A 117 -2.23 -13.65 -12.16
C THR A 117 -1.15 -14.40 -11.38
N LYS A 118 0.01 -13.78 -11.17
CA LYS A 118 1.12 -14.37 -10.41
C LYS A 118 0.78 -14.58 -8.93
N SER A 119 -0.09 -13.76 -8.37
CA SER A 119 -0.46 -13.85 -6.95
C SER A 119 -1.13 -15.16 -6.57
N ALA A 120 -1.75 -15.86 -7.53
CA ALA A 120 -2.41 -17.14 -7.30
C ALA A 120 -1.43 -18.26 -6.89
N GLU A 121 -0.14 -18.13 -7.26
CA GLU A 121 0.90 -19.13 -7.03
C GLU A 121 1.91 -18.72 -5.96
N PHE A 122 1.90 -17.45 -5.53
CA PHE A 122 2.91 -16.89 -4.65
C PHE A 122 2.45 -16.89 -3.20
N ASN A 123 3.31 -17.39 -2.28
CA ASN A 123 3.15 -17.13 -0.87
C ASN A 123 3.30 -15.64 -0.56
N MET A 124 2.98 -15.23 0.65
CA MET A 124 2.92 -13.81 1.02
C MET A 124 4.25 -13.09 0.84
N THR A 125 5.38 -13.71 1.22
CA THR A 125 6.73 -13.15 1.02
C THR A 125 7.04 -12.92 -0.46
N LYS A 126 6.74 -13.88 -1.35
CA LYS A 126 6.99 -13.74 -2.80
C LYS A 126 6.11 -12.65 -3.40
N LEU A 127 4.84 -12.61 -3.01
CA LEU A 127 3.90 -11.59 -3.47
C LEU A 127 4.33 -10.19 -3.00
N PHE A 128 4.70 -10.05 -1.74
CA PHE A 128 5.21 -8.80 -1.18
C PHE A 128 6.46 -8.32 -1.93
N ASN A 129 7.43 -9.20 -2.16
CA ASN A 129 8.64 -8.88 -2.91
C ASN A 129 8.34 -8.49 -4.36
N LEU A 130 7.37 -9.14 -5.01
CA LEU A 130 6.92 -8.76 -6.34
C LEU A 130 6.41 -7.31 -6.34
N VAL A 131 5.55 -6.94 -5.40
CA VAL A 131 5.01 -5.59 -5.27
C VAL A 131 6.12 -4.58 -4.91
N ALA A 132 6.92 -4.86 -3.89
CA ALA A 132 7.90 -3.90 -3.37
C ALA A 132 9.10 -3.68 -4.31
N LYS A 133 9.55 -4.71 -5.05
CA LYS A 133 10.78 -4.67 -5.84
C LYS A 133 10.55 -4.58 -7.35
N SER A 134 9.59 -5.37 -7.89
CA SER A 134 9.43 -5.50 -9.34
C SER A 134 8.69 -4.35 -10.00
N LEU A 135 8.01 -3.49 -9.23
CA LEU A 135 7.27 -2.34 -9.74
C LEU A 135 8.10 -1.05 -9.84
N GLY A 136 9.41 -1.12 -9.58
CA GLY A 136 10.27 0.07 -9.49
C GLY A 136 9.97 0.93 -8.25
N TYR A 137 9.28 0.37 -7.25
CA TYR A 137 8.91 1.12 -6.04
C TYR A 137 10.13 1.40 -5.16
N LYS A 138 11.08 0.46 -5.07
CA LYS A 138 12.34 0.64 -4.36
C LYS A 138 13.13 1.83 -4.93
N GLU A 139 13.36 1.84 -6.22
CA GLU A 139 14.10 2.90 -6.91
C GLU A 139 13.38 4.25 -6.82
N TYR A 140 12.06 4.23 -6.75
CA TYR A 140 11.25 5.43 -6.55
C TYR A 140 11.44 6.01 -5.15
N ILE A 141 11.30 5.20 -4.10
CA ILE A 141 11.42 5.63 -2.71
C ILE A 141 12.85 6.08 -2.39
N LEU A 142 13.87 5.35 -2.81
CA LEU A 142 15.28 5.69 -2.52
C LEU A 142 15.75 7.01 -3.16
N LYS A 143 14.98 7.60 -4.07
CA LYS A 143 15.26 8.94 -4.60
C LYS A 143 14.78 10.08 -3.70
N GLU A 144 13.96 9.80 -2.70
CA GLU A 144 13.48 10.79 -1.74
C GLU A 144 14.54 11.03 -0.65
N THR A 145 14.49 12.19 0.02
CA THR A 145 15.50 12.60 1.01
C THR A 145 15.57 11.63 2.21
N ASP A 146 14.41 11.06 2.60
CA ASP A 146 14.23 10.08 3.67
C ASP A 146 13.99 8.67 3.12
N GLY A 147 14.51 8.41 1.92
CA GLY A 147 14.22 7.20 1.15
C GLY A 147 14.69 5.91 1.81
N GLU A 148 15.83 5.92 2.51
CA GLU A 148 16.33 4.75 3.24
C GLU A 148 15.43 4.39 4.41
N GLU A 149 15.05 5.37 5.25
CA GLU A 149 14.12 5.15 6.37
C GLU A 149 12.76 4.61 5.86
N ARG A 150 12.24 5.17 4.77
CA ARG A 150 11.00 4.68 4.15
C ARG A 150 11.13 3.28 3.60
N TRP A 151 12.28 2.95 3.03
CA TRP A 151 12.54 1.60 2.56
C TRP A 151 12.61 0.60 3.73
N ASP A 152 13.20 0.98 4.85
CA ASP A 152 13.23 0.16 6.06
C ASP A 152 11.82 -0.11 6.61
N ASN A 153 10.92 0.88 6.55
CA ASN A 153 9.50 0.68 6.87
C ASN A 153 8.84 -0.37 5.96
N ILE A 154 9.19 -0.39 4.68
CA ILE A 154 8.69 -1.41 3.75
C ILE A 154 9.27 -2.79 4.10
N LEU A 155 10.54 -2.88 4.45
CA LEU A 155 11.15 -4.15 4.89
C LEU A 155 10.50 -4.67 6.18
N GLU A 156 10.19 -3.79 7.13
CA GLU A 156 9.45 -4.14 8.34
C GLU A 156 8.05 -4.69 8.00
N LEU A 157 7.31 -4.03 7.10
CA LEU A 157 6.03 -4.55 6.62
C LEU A 157 6.18 -5.93 5.95
N GLY A 158 7.26 -6.16 5.21
CA GLY A 158 7.59 -7.45 4.60
C GLY A 158 7.84 -8.54 5.65
N SER A 159 8.47 -8.20 6.77
CA SER A 159 8.65 -9.11 7.91
C SER A 159 7.31 -9.48 8.57
N VAL A 160 6.35 -8.55 8.62
CA VAL A 160 4.97 -8.89 9.07
C VAL A 160 4.30 -9.83 8.08
N ALA A 161 4.41 -9.53 6.78
CA ALA A 161 3.79 -10.32 5.72
C ALA A 161 4.30 -11.78 5.72
N SER A 162 5.58 -12.02 5.99
CA SER A 162 6.17 -13.37 6.00
C SER A 162 5.55 -14.32 7.04
N LYS A 163 4.92 -13.80 8.09
CA LYS A 163 4.22 -14.60 9.10
C LYS A 163 3.00 -15.38 8.55
N TYR A 164 2.57 -15.03 7.35
CA TYR A 164 1.42 -15.64 6.66
C TYR A 164 1.86 -16.60 5.54
N ASP A 165 3.14 -16.95 5.45
CA ASP A 165 3.69 -17.78 4.38
C ASP A 165 3.23 -19.24 4.41
N ASP A 166 2.89 -19.75 5.61
CA ASP A 166 2.39 -21.11 5.81
C ASP A 166 0.95 -21.31 5.30
N LEU A 167 0.25 -20.21 5.01
CA LEU A 167 -1.11 -20.24 4.46
C LEU A 167 -1.06 -20.35 2.93
N LYS A 168 -2.15 -20.85 2.35
CA LYS A 168 -2.31 -20.83 0.90
C LYS A 168 -2.27 -19.37 0.39
N PRO A 169 -1.80 -19.11 -0.84
CA PRO A 169 -1.57 -17.74 -1.34
C PRO A 169 -2.71 -16.77 -1.07
N ARG A 170 -3.93 -17.14 -1.45
CA ARG A 170 -5.12 -16.28 -1.27
C ARG A 170 -5.53 -16.12 0.20
N GLU A 171 -5.42 -17.19 0.98
CA GLU A 171 -5.73 -17.16 2.42
C GLU A 171 -4.73 -16.30 3.16
N GLY A 172 -3.43 -16.41 2.83
CA GLY A 172 -2.36 -15.59 3.43
C GLY A 172 -2.55 -14.11 3.15
N LEU A 173 -2.88 -13.74 1.91
CA LEU A 173 -3.15 -12.34 1.56
C LEU A 173 -4.38 -11.80 2.31
N THR A 174 -5.46 -12.58 2.38
CA THR A 174 -6.66 -12.18 3.11
C THR A 174 -6.38 -11.96 4.59
N ALA A 175 -5.76 -12.96 5.25
CA ALA A 175 -5.43 -12.88 6.67
C ALA A 175 -4.47 -11.71 6.99
N PHE A 176 -3.48 -11.46 6.12
CA PHE A 176 -2.60 -10.30 6.27
C PHE A 176 -3.37 -8.98 6.21
N LEU A 177 -4.24 -8.79 5.21
CA LEU A 177 -5.01 -7.55 5.06
C LEU A 177 -6.04 -7.34 6.17
N GLU A 178 -6.65 -8.41 6.68
CA GLU A 178 -7.52 -8.38 7.86
C GLU A 178 -6.73 -7.97 9.11
N GLY A 179 -5.54 -8.53 9.31
CA GLY A 179 -4.65 -8.14 10.39
C GLY A 179 -4.28 -6.66 10.36
N VAL A 180 -3.94 -6.14 9.17
CA VAL A 180 -3.65 -4.71 8.95
C VAL A 180 -4.87 -3.84 9.27
N ALA A 181 -6.09 -4.23 8.84
CA ALA A 181 -7.31 -3.48 9.10
C ALA A 181 -7.62 -3.42 10.60
N LEU A 182 -7.56 -4.56 11.29
CA LEU A 182 -7.81 -4.65 12.73
C LEU A 182 -6.87 -3.74 13.54
N VAL A 183 -5.60 -3.71 13.16
CA VAL A 183 -4.61 -2.84 13.81
C VAL A 183 -4.91 -1.37 13.59
N SER A 184 -5.25 -0.98 12.35
CA SER A 184 -5.58 0.40 12.01
C SER A 184 -6.82 0.90 12.77
N ASP A 185 -7.80 0.02 13.02
CA ASP A 185 -9.01 0.35 13.77
C ASP A 185 -8.75 0.46 15.29
N LEU A 186 -7.91 -0.42 15.85
CA LEU A 186 -7.51 -0.36 17.26
C LEU A 186 -6.69 0.90 17.57
N ASP A 187 -5.89 1.36 16.62
CA ASP A 187 -5.16 2.63 16.72
C ASP A 187 -6.09 3.87 16.77
N GLY A 188 -7.34 3.75 16.34
CA GLY A 188 -8.37 4.80 16.42
C GLY A 188 -9.10 4.86 17.75
N LEU A 189 -8.99 3.83 18.62
CA LEU A 189 -9.68 3.74 19.88
C LEU A 189 -8.86 4.33 21.03
N ASP A 190 -9.32 5.47 21.47
CA ASP A 190 -9.27 6.11 22.79
C ASP A 190 -7.94 6.32 23.55
N ASP A 191 -7.70 7.59 23.85
CA ASP A 191 -6.63 8.16 24.70
C ASP A 191 -6.79 7.84 26.21
N SER A 192 -7.67 6.94 26.61
CA SER A 192 -8.02 6.73 28.00
C SER A 192 -7.38 5.50 28.65
N ILE A 193 -6.57 5.75 29.66
CA ILE A 193 -6.20 4.86 30.77
C ILE A 193 -5.10 3.81 30.48
N GLY A 194 -3.89 4.10 30.97
CA GLY A 194 -2.86 3.08 31.16
C GLY A 194 -2.07 2.67 29.92
N ALA A 195 -1.98 3.54 28.93
CA ALA A 195 -1.21 3.28 27.69
C ALA A 195 0.29 3.55 27.85
N VAL A 196 1.12 2.69 27.25
CA VAL A 196 2.57 2.93 27.19
C VAL A 196 2.86 4.02 26.17
N THR A 197 3.61 5.05 26.56
CA THR A 197 4.01 6.11 25.64
C THR A 197 5.26 5.69 24.87
N LEU A 198 5.17 5.60 23.56
CA LEU A 198 6.29 5.42 22.65
C LEU A 198 6.72 6.78 22.12
N ILE A 199 7.98 7.14 22.38
CA ILE A 199 8.53 8.47 22.08
C ILE A 199 10.00 8.37 21.70
N THR A 200 10.47 9.20 20.78
CA THR A 200 11.90 9.28 20.46
C THR A 200 12.64 10.11 21.52
N LEU A 201 13.95 9.88 21.69
CA LEU A 201 14.80 10.67 22.62
C LEU A 201 14.75 12.17 22.32
N HIS A 202 14.70 12.57 21.05
CA HIS A 202 14.57 13.97 20.66
C HIS A 202 13.26 14.60 21.14
N GLN A 203 12.17 13.87 21.04
CA GLN A 203 10.85 14.35 21.45
C GLN A 203 10.64 14.29 22.96
N ALA A 204 11.36 13.40 23.64
CA ALA A 204 11.32 13.28 25.10
C ALA A 204 12.06 14.43 25.82
N LYS A 205 12.83 15.26 25.09
CA LYS A 205 13.58 16.36 25.68
C LYS A 205 12.66 17.36 26.38
N GLY A 206 12.83 17.48 27.70
CA GLY A 206 12.02 18.37 28.55
C GLY A 206 10.75 17.73 29.08
N LEU A 207 10.51 16.45 28.82
CA LEU A 207 9.41 15.68 29.41
C LEU A 207 9.92 14.78 30.53
N GLU A 208 9.09 14.54 31.53
CA GLU A 208 9.38 13.67 32.67
C GLU A 208 8.37 12.52 32.71
N PHE A 209 8.85 11.30 32.93
CA PHE A 209 8.02 10.10 33.03
C PHE A 209 8.38 9.31 34.30
N PRO A 210 7.39 8.72 35.01
CA PRO A 210 7.64 7.94 36.22
C PRO A 210 8.51 6.70 35.97
N VAL A 211 8.38 6.08 34.80
CA VAL A 211 9.15 4.90 34.36
C VAL A 211 9.55 5.08 32.91
N VAL A 212 10.81 4.83 32.60
CA VAL A 212 11.37 4.96 31.24
C VAL A 212 12.10 3.67 30.85
N PHE A 213 11.80 3.15 29.69
CA PHE A 213 12.54 2.06 29.05
C PHE A 213 13.23 2.61 27.81
N ILE A 214 14.54 2.58 27.78
CA ILE A 214 15.33 2.93 26.60
C ILE A 214 15.61 1.63 25.82
N VAL A 215 15.15 1.56 24.58
CA VAL A 215 15.27 0.37 23.72
C VAL A 215 16.13 0.71 22.48
N GLY A 216 16.73 -0.33 21.87
CA GLY A 216 17.57 -0.14 20.68
C GLY A 216 18.92 0.51 21.01
N MET A 217 19.43 0.34 22.22
CA MET A 217 20.79 0.75 22.58
C MET A 217 21.77 -0.33 22.13
N GLU A 218 22.12 -0.30 20.86
CA GLU A 218 23.15 -1.16 20.28
C GLU A 218 24.44 -0.34 20.12
N GLU A 219 25.60 -0.98 20.32
CA GLU A 219 26.87 -0.36 19.97
C GLU A 219 26.96 -0.25 18.46
N GLY A 220 27.05 0.98 17.95
CA GLY A 220 27.21 1.30 16.53
C GLY A 220 28.64 1.08 16.01
#